data_0a2de3a15e37ae63f6c9be0017b9298b
#
_entry.id   0a2de3a15e37ae63f6c9be0017b9298b
#
_cell.length_a   1.000
_cell.length_b   1.000
_cell.length_c   1.000
_cell.angle_alpha   90.00
_cell.angle_beta   90.00
_cell.angle_gamma   90.00
#
_symmetry.space_group_name_H-M   'P 1'
#
loop_
_entity.id
_entity.type
_entity.pdbx_description
1 polymer ?
#
loop_
_entity_poly.entity_id
_entity_poly.type
_entity_poly.pdbx_seq_one_letter_code
_entity_poly.pdbx_strand_id
1 'polypeptide(L)'
;VRGRGKGRLVFVSATTTKTDDEKNENEKKKSSSRKKERVDRLVSRLGYCDGRSRVKTEFLNRNRLSLSSNSTIEIKSPSEKLDPSDVLIDGRPLESNELDGVLILFHKPKNCVCSKEKEEGNNVYDELIKATLMDEDAVNGKVRIERWLNRVPEINTVGRLDKDTTGVLLFTDDGKLLHAYTSKKVEKVYEVTCDKEIPSFSISLFASGTMKLSGEPKACLPAKLEIHKTDAAKATITLSEGKFHQVKKMFFEGLGCMVTELHRSSFAGFVLKDGFEPGMCELLDITKAREVFNL
;
A
#
# COMPACT_ATOMS: atom_id res chain seq x y z
N VAL A 1 -25.53 7.85 -30.61
CA VAL A 1 -24.60 8.43 -29.63
C VAL A 1 -24.00 7.28 -28.87
N ARG A 2 -22.74 6.95 -29.16
CA ARG A 2 -22.04 5.80 -28.54
C ARG A 2 -21.47 6.22 -27.19
N GLY A 3 -22.07 5.76 -26.09
CA GLY A 3 -21.49 5.86 -24.75
C GLY A 3 -20.28 4.94 -24.60
N ARG A 4 -19.09 5.48 -24.41
CA ARG A 4 -17.90 4.72 -24.00
C ARG A 4 -18.05 4.34 -22.53
N GLY A 5 -18.38 3.07 -22.26
CA GLY A 5 -18.30 2.49 -20.94
C GLY A 5 -16.85 2.51 -20.45
N LYS A 6 -16.59 3.24 -19.37
CA LYS A 6 -15.30 3.16 -18.64
C LYS A 6 -15.26 1.80 -17.95
N GLY A 7 -14.45 0.90 -18.47
CA GLY A 7 -14.20 -0.41 -17.86
C GLY A 7 -13.68 -0.23 -16.44
N ARG A 8 -14.39 -0.84 -15.50
CA ARG A 8 -14.00 -0.96 -14.09
C ARG A 8 -12.83 -1.94 -14.02
N LEU A 9 -11.61 -1.43 -13.84
CA LEU A 9 -10.46 -2.29 -13.52
C LEU A 9 -10.60 -2.77 -12.07
N VAL A 10 -11.05 -4.00 -11.92
CA VAL A 10 -11.03 -4.70 -10.63
C VAL A 10 -9.65 -5.37 -10.53
N PHE A 11 -8.80 -4.89 -9.64
CA PHE A 11 -7.61 -5.63 -9.25
C PHE A 11 -8.04 -6.78 -8.33
N VAL A 12 -8.55 -7.85 -8.93
CA VAL A 12 -8.58 -9.14 -8.25
C VAL A 12 -7.12 -9.60 -8.27
N SER A 13 -6.53 -9.88 -7.12
CA SER A 13 -5.24 -10.56 -7.08
C SER A 13 -5.45 -11.92 -7.75
N ALA A 14 -5.05 -12.00 -9.02
CA ALA A 14 -5.17 -13.22 -9.79
C ALA A 14 -4.10 -14.18 -9.28
N THR A 15 -4.49 -15.10 -8.43
CA THR A 15 -3.81 -16.40 -8.30
C THR A 15 -4.07 -17.19 -9.57
N THR A 16 -3.37 -16.85 -10.64
CA THR A 16 -3.16 -17.78 -11.73
C THR A 16 -2.06 -18.71 -11.25
N THR A 17 -2.39 -19.94 -10.93
CA THR A 17 -1.43 -21.06 -10.83
C THR A 17 -0.79 -21.23 -12.20
N LYS A 18 0.24 -20.45 -12.48
CA LYS A 18 1.17 -20.71 -13.56
C LYS A 18 2.13 -21.76 -13.06
N THR A 19 2.37 -22.79 -13.87
CA THR A 19 3.38 -23.81 -13.61
C THR A 19 4.74 -23.17 -13.42
N ASP A 20 5.59 -23.74 -12.58
CA ASP A 20 6.91 -23.20 -12.22
C ASP A 20 7.81 -22.92 -13.42
N ASP A 21 7.60 -23.62 -14.55
CA ASP A 21 8.30 -23.40 -15.81
C ASP A 21 7.94 -22.08 -16.49
N GLU A 22 6.67 -21.63 -16.44
CA GLU A 22 6.27 -20.33 -17.00
C GLU A 22 6.73 -19.14 -16.15
N LYS A 23 6.93 -19.32 -14.84
CA LYS A 23 7.52 -18.30 -13.97
C LYS A 23 9.00 -18.06 -14.33
N ASN A 24 9.76 -19.12 -14.54
CA ASN A 24 11.18 -19.06 -14.89
C ASN A 24 11.44 -18.43 -16.27
N GLU A 25 10.58 -18.64 -17.26
CA GLU A 25 10.74 -18.01 -18.58
C GLU A 25 10.38 -16.51 -18.59
N ASN A 26 9.38 -16.10 -17.80
CA ASN A 26 9.02 -14.68 -17.69
C ASN A 26 10.03 -13.86 -16.87
N GLU A 27 10.68 -14.45 -15.86
CA GLU A 27 11.79 -13.81 -15.14
C GLU A 27 13.03 -13.65 -16.01
N LYS A 28 13.36 -14.64 -16.85
CA LYS A 28 14.48 -14.56 -17.81
C LYS A 28 14.26 -13.50 -18.92
N LYS A 29 13.03 -13.20 -19.31
CA LYS A 29 12.72 -12.17 -20.33
C LYS A 29 12.76 -10.73 -19.77
N LYS A 30 12.78 -10.52 -18.45
CA LYS A 30 12.89 -9.21 -17.81
C LYS A 30 14.31 -8.74 -17.47
N SER A 31 15.36 -9.43 -17.93
CA SER A 31 16.74 -8.97 -17.75
C SER A 31 17.12 -7.87 -18.77
N SER A 32 16.33 -6.79 -18.84
CA SER A 32 16.85 -5.54 -19.35
C SER A 32 17.83 -5.02 -18.30
N SER A 33 19.09 -4.82 -18.65
CA SER A 33 20.12 -4.29 -17.74
C SER A 33 19.59 -3.04 -17.05
N ARG A 34 19.47 -3.08 -15.72
CA ARG A 34 19.07 -1.93 -14.93
C ARG A 34 20.19 -0.88 -14.99
N LYS A 35 19.82 0.38 -14.80
CA LYS A 35 20.81 1.45 -14.71
C LYS A 35 21.77 1.18 -13.56
N LYS A 36 23.08 1.13 -13.85
CA LYS A 36 24.12 0.93 -12.83
C LYS A 36 23.98 1.97 -11.71
N GLU A 37 23.95 1.49 -10.49
CA GLU A 37 23.85 2.27 -9.25
C GLU A 37 25.06 2.06 -8.36
N ARG A 38 25.42 3.06 -7.56
CA ARG A 38 26.49 2.91 -6.55
C ARG A 38 26.05 1.92 -5.47
N VAL A 39 26.95 1.02 -5.10
CA VAL A 39 26.68 -0.03 -4.11
C VAL A 39 26.22 0.54 -2.76
N ASP A 40 26.89 1.60 -2.28
CA ASP A 40 26.50 2.25 -1.02
C ASP A 40 25.07 2.82 -1.06
N ARG A 41 24.68 3.39 -2.19
CA ARG A 41 23.33 3.90 -2.40
C ARG A 41 22.33 2.76 -2.49
N LEU A 42 22.64 1.70 -3.24
CA LEU A 42 21.77 0.55 -3.42
C LEU A 42 21.45 -0.13 -2.08
N VAL A 43 22.46 -0.48 -1.31
CA VAL A 43 22.33 -1.17 -0.01
C VAL A 43 21.53 -0.33 1.00
N SER A 44 21.82 0.98 1.07
CA SER A 44 21.09 1.90 1.97
C SER A 44 19.66 2.13 1.49
N ARG A 45 19.46 2.34 0.18
CA ARG A 45 18.13 2.56 -0.41
C ARG A 45 17.19 1.37 -0.17
N LEU A 46 17.70 0.16 -0.22
CA LEU A 46 16.93 -1.06 0.01
C LEU A 46 16.72 -1.36 1.50
N GLY A 47 17.24 -0.54 2.41
CA GLY A 47 17.03 -0.67 3.85
C GLY A 47 17.92 -1.70 4.54
N TYR A 48 18.95 -2.21 3.87
CA TYR A 48 19.90 -3.15 4.49
C TYR A 48 20.86 -2.47 5.50
N CYS A 49 20.98 -1.15 5.44
CA CYS A 49 21.90 -0.38 6.27
C CYS A 49 21.39 1.05 6.51
N ASP A 50 21.57 1.58 7.73
CA ASP A 50 21.14 2.91 8.17
C ASP A 50 22.04 4.03 7.61
N GLY A 51 22.29 4.02 6.33
CA GLY A 51 23.05 5.07 5.67
C GLY A 51 24.30 4.58 4.96
N ARG A 52 24.65 5.33 3.93
CA ARG A 52 25.69 4.99 2.94
C ARG A 52 27.10 4.87 3.53
N SER A 53 27.41 5.66 4.57
CA SER A 53 28.73 5.64 5.21
C SER A 53 29.05 4.32 5.91
N ARG A 54 28.02 3.60 6.39
CA ARG A 54 28.18 2.33 7.11
C ARG A 54 28.38 1.13 6.19
N VAL A 55 28.05 1.24 4.90
CA VAL A 55 28.13 0.11 3.95
C VAL A 55 29.54 -0.47 3.85
N LYS A 56 30.60 0.37 3.92
CA LYS A 56 31.98 -0.11 3.92
C LYS A 56 32.27 -1.03 5.12
N THR A 57 31.93 -0.58 6.31
CA THR A 57 32.25 -1.29 7.58
C THR A 57 31.34 -2.50 7.82
N GLU A 58 30.08 -2.42 7.47
CA GLU A 58 29.09 -3.45 7.78
C GLU A 58 28.96 -4.52 6.69
N PHE A 59 29.30 -4.18 5.46
CA PHE A 59 29.11 -5.09 4.32
C PHE A 59 30.43 -5.45 3.63
N LEU A 60 31.20 -4.48 3.12
CA LEU A 60 32.43 -4.79 2.38
C LEU A 60 33.49 -5.41 3.29
N ASN A 61 33.81 -4.78 4.41
CA ASN A 61 34.84 -5.29 5.33
C ASN A 61 34.45 -6.63 5.99
N ARG A 62 33.20 -7.04 5.88
CA ARG A 62 32.68 -8.32 6.40
C ARG A 62 32.38 -9.33 5.29
N ASN A 63 32.79 -9.05 4.06
CA ASN A 63 32.58 -9.90 2.89
C ASN A 63 31.10 -10.32 2.67
N ARG A 64 30.16 -9.42 3.00
CA ARG A 64 28.73 -9.66 2.84
C ARG A 64 28.21 -9.30 1.46
N LEU A 65 29.01 -8.64 0.60
CA LEU A 65 28.68 -8.27 -0.76
C LEU A 65 29.48 -9.10 -1.74
N SER A 66 28.81 -9.67 -2.73
CA SER A 66 29.41 -10.42 -3.84
C SER A 66 28.62 -10.20 -5.13
N LEU A 67 29.11 -10.76 -6.25
CA LEU A 67 28.44 -10.70 -7.55
C LEU A 67 27.92 -12.07 -7.96
N SER A 68 26.76 -12.10 -8.61
CA SER A 68 26.10 -13.33 -9.09
C SER A 68 26.78 -13.96 -10.31
N SER A 69 27.42 -13.15 -11.13
CA SER A 69 28.22 -13.64 -12.25
C SER A 69 29.48 -14.30 -11.69
N ASN A 70 29.89 -15.46 -12.22
CA ASN A 70 31.13 -16.18 -11.92
C ASN A 70 32.41 -15.35 -12.05
N SER A 71 32.33 -14.06 -11.87
CA SER A 71 33.40 -13.13 -11.96
C SER A 71 34.19 -13.14 -10.65
N THR A 72 35.47 -13.38 -10.77
CA THR A 72 36.50 -13.09 -9.78
C THR A 72 36.58 -11.60 -9.40
N ILE A 73 35.57 -10.82 -9.76
CA ILE A 73 35.48 -9.37 -9.51
C ILE A 73 34.94 -9.16 -8.11
N GLU A 74 35.82 -8.83 -7.19
CA GLU A 74 35.48 -8.33 -5.87
C GLU A 74 34.95 -6.89 -5.94
N ILE A 75 33.89 -6.60 -5.18
CA ILE A 75 33.42 -5.23 -4.96
C ILE A 75 34.43 -4.52 -4.05
N LYS A 76 35.27 -3.69 -4.62
CA LYS A 76 36.41 -3.06 -3.90
C LYS A 76 36.02 -1.77 -3.18
N SER A 77 34.96 -1.12 -3.60
CA SER A 77 34.56 0.19 -3.08
C SER A 77 33.04 0.34 -2.96
N PRO A 78 32.55 1.02 -1.90
CA PRO A 78 31.13 1.34 -1.78
C PRO A 78 30.63 2.29 -2.89
N SER A 79 31.55 3.02 -3.53
CA SER A 79 31.22 3.93 -4.64
C SER A 79 31.17 3.27 -6.01
N GLU A 80 31.51 2.00 -6.11
CA GLU A 80 31.44 1.23 -7.36
C GLU A 80 30.03 1.19 -7.90
N LYS A 81 29.88 1.32 -9.22
CA LYS A 81 28.58 1.31 -9.91
C LYS A 81 28.36 -0.04 -10.55
N LEU A 82 27.39 -0.77 -10.04
CA LEU A 82 27.01 -2.10 -10.49
C LEU A 82 25.55 -2.14 -10.93
N ASP A 83 25.19 -3.12 -11.76
CA ASP A 83 23.80 -3.44 -12.00
C ASP A 83 23.23 -4.04 -10.70
N PRO A 84 22.12 -3.50 -10.15
CA PRO A 84 21.52 -4.06 -8.95
C PRO A 84 21.19 -5.54 -9.03
N SER A 85 20.87 -6.05 -10.24
CA SER A 85 20.53 -7.46 -10.46
C SER A 85 21.72 -8.41 -10.28
N ASP A 86 22.96 -7.90 -10.34
CA ASP A 86 24.18 -8.69 -10.18
C ASP A 86 24.67 -8.74 -8.73
N VAL A 87 24.13 -7.89 -7.85
CA VAL A 87 24.61 -7.77 -6.47
C VAL A 87 23.96 -8.81 -5.57
N LEU A 88 24.79 -9.56 -4.84
CA LEU A 88 24.36 -10.46 -3.78
C LEU A 88 24.69 -9.86 -2.41
N ILE A 89 23.78 -10.02 -1.46
CA ILE A 89 23.99 -9.73 -0.03
C ILE A 89 23.91 -11.04 0.74
N ASP A 90 24.96 -11.37 1.47
CA ASP A 90 25.10 -12.63 2.21
C ASP A 90 24.85 -13.86 1.30
N GLY A 91 25.32 -13.77 0.04
CA GLY A 91 25.17 -14.81 -0.98
C GLY A 91 23.78 -14.93 -1.59
N ARG A 92 22.84 -14.04 -1.23
CA ARG A 92 21.45 -14.04 -1.75
C ARG A 92 21.24 -12.88 -2.74
N PRO A 93 20.56 -13.12 -3.87
CA PRO A 93 20.19 -12.05 -4.80
C PRO A 93 19.25 -11.07 -4.14
N LEU A 94 19.32 -9.81 -4.61
CA LEU A 94 18.36 -8.80 -4.20
C LEU A 94 16.97 -9.13 -4.75
N GLU A 95 15.95 -8.88 -3.98
CA GLU A 95 14.55 -9.09 -4.36
C GLU A 95 14.18 -8.21 -5.57
N SER A 96 13.97 -8.83 -6.72
CA SER A 96 13.73 -8.12 -7.99
C SER A 96 12.49 -7.22 -7.94
N ASN A 97 11.45 -7.66 -7.23
CA ASN A 97 10.20 -6.91 -7.03
C ASN A 97 10.33 -5.72 -6.09
N GLU A 98 11.46 -5.59 -5.36
CA GLU A 98 11.75 -4.48 -4.46
C GLU A 98 12.76 -3.48 -5.02
N LEU A 99 13.47 -3.84 -6.10
CA LEU A 99 14.50 -2.98 -6.69
C LEU A 99 13.93 -1.65 -7.22
N ASP A 100 12.71 -1.66 -7.68
CA ASP A 100 12.03 -0.49 -8.26
C ASP A 100 11.18 0.29 -7.26
N GLY A 101 11.13 -0.14 -6.01
CA GLY A 101 10.31 0.40 -4.94
C GLY A 101 9.41 -0.65 -4.33
N VAL A 102 8.68 -0.30 -3.28
CA VAL A 102 7.72 -1.18 -2.61
C VAL A 102 6.31 -0.57 -2.62
N LEU A 103 5.32 -1.43 -2.79
CA LEU A 103 3.91 -1.14 -2.56
C LEU A 103 3.36 -2.26 -1.69
N ILE A 104 2.93 -1.91 -0.47
CA ILE A 104 2.47 -2.86 0.53
C ILE A 104 0.98 -2.66 0.73
N LEU A 105 0.19 -3.72 0.58
CA LEU A 105 -1.19 -3.80 1.05
C LEU A 105 -1.18 -4.22 2.50
N PHE A 106 -1.86 -3.48 3.36
CA PHE A 106 -1.96 -3.74 4.79
C PHE A 106 -3.42 -3.70 5.24
N HIS A 107 -3.85 -4.70 5.99
CA HIS A 107 -5.13 -4.66 6.68
C HIS A 107 -4.99 -3.92 8.00
N LYS A 108 -5.26 -2.62 7.99
CA LYS A 108 -5.17 -1.79 9.18
C LYS A 108 -6.13 -2.28 10.26
N PRO A 109 -5.65 -2.64 11.47
CA PRO A 109 -6.52 -2.94 12.61
C PRO A 109 -7.14 -1.67 13.22
N LYS A 110 -8.10 -1.84 14.13
CA LYS A 110 -8.62 -0.76 15.00
C LYS A 110 -7.52 -0.24 15.95
N ASN A 111 -7.74 0.93 16.51
CA ASN A 111 -6.94 1.54 17.60
C ASN A 111 -5.49 1.88 17.25
N CYS A 112 -5.16 2.08 15.98
CA CYS A 112 -3.88 2.62 15.55
C CYS A 112 -4.06 3.82 14.60
N VAL A 113 -3.20 4.83 14.74
CA VAL A 113 -3.23 6.08 13.98
C VAL A 113 -2.31 6.01 12.76
N CYS A 114 -2.70 6.66 11.66
CA CYS A 114 -1.88 6.82 10.47
C CYS A 114 -0.93 8.03 10.62
N SER A 115 -0.03 7.99 11.60
CA SER A 115 0.99 9.00 11.84
C SER A 115 2.34 8.34 12.10
N LYS A 116 3.44 9.04 11.78
CA LYS A 116 4.80 8.68 12.19
C LYS A 116 5.16 9.27 13.55
N GLU A 117 4.45 10.30 13.96
CA GLU A 117 4.66 10.92 15.26
C GLU A 117 4.19 9.95 16.35
N LYS A 118 5.00 9.82 17.39
CA LYS A 118 4.65 9.04 18.58
C LYS A 118 3.66 9.85 19.43
N GLU A 119 2.41 9.88 18.98
CA GLU A 119 1.30 10.28 19.82
C GLU A 119 0.98 9.14 20.81
N GLU A 120 0.25 9.44 21.88
CA GLU A 120 -0.21 8.42 22.81
C GLU A 120 -1.01 7.32 22.08
N GLY A 121 -0.44 6.16 21.94
CA GLY A 121 -1.06 4.98 21.35
C GLY A 121 -0.27 4.36 20.20
N ASN A 122 -0.78 3.23 19.70
CA ASN A 122 -0.20 2.51 18.58
C ASN A 122 -0.36 3.30 17.26
N ASN A 123 0.68 3.32 16.45
CA ASN A 123 0.62 3.84 15.09
C ASN A 123 0.70 2.70 14.06
N VAL A 124 0.33 2.98 12.81
CA VAL A 124 0.30 1.96 11.75
C VAL A 124 1.68 1.42 11.37
N TYR A 125 2.76 2.13 11.66
CA TYR A 125 4.13 1.67 11.41
C TYR A 125 4.54 0.64 12.47
N ASP A 126 4.19 0.87 13.74
CA ASP A 126 4.40 -0.11 14.82
C ASP A 126 3.56 -1.38 14.60
N GLU A 127 2.33 -1.23 14.07
CA GLU A 127 1.50 -2.37 13.70
C GLU A 127 2.07 -3.10 12.47
N LEU A 128 2.63 -2.39 11.49
CA LEU A 128 3.27 -3.00 10.34
C LEU A 128 4.50 -3.83 10.74
N ILE A 129 5.30 -3.38 11.75
CA ILE A 129 6.42 -4.17 12.29
C ILE A 129 5.96 -5.53 12.85
N LYS A 130 4.77 -5.56 13.44
CA LYS A 130 4.16 -6.77 14.02
C LYS A 130 3.38 -7.59 12.99
N ALA A 131 3.24 -7.07 11.77
CA ALA A 131 2.38 -7.66 10.76
C ALA A 131 2.87 -9.05 10.33
N THR A 132 1.91 -9.90 9.98
CA THR A 132 2.19 -11.16 9.28
C THR A 132 2.24 -10.88 7.79
N LEU A 133 3.39 -11.17 7.17
CA LEU A 133 3.54 -11.06 5.73
C LEU A 133 2.96 -12.32 5.07
N MET A 134 2.05 -12.13 4.13
CA MET A 134 1.47 -13.22 3.35
C MET A 134 2.56 -13.97 2.58
N ASP A 135 2.37 -15.27 2.45
CA ASP A 135 3.25 -16.19 1.70
C ASP A 135 4.70 -16.31 2.23
N GLU A 136 4.98 -15.81 3.45
CA GLU A 136 6.28 -15.97 4.11
C GLU A 136 6.12 -16.50 5.54
N ASP A 137 7.15 -17.22 6.03
CA ASP A 137 7.20 -17.58 7.44
C ASP A 137 7.44 -16.34 8.34
N ALA A 138 7.03 -16.44 9.60
CA ALA A 138 7.03 -15.30 10.53
C ALA A 138 8.42 -14.66 10.73
N VAL A 139 9.50 -15.42 10.62
CA VAL A 139 10.87 -14.91 10.85
C VAL A 139 11.34 -14.10 9.63
N ASN A 140 11.23 -14.69 8.43
CA ASN A 140 11.63 -14.02 7.19
C ASN A 140 10.75 -12.81 6.90
N GLY A 141 9.44 -12.93 7.10
CA GLY A 141 8.49 -11.84 6.93
C GLY A 141 8.82 -10.64 7.82
N LYS A 142 9.11 -10.87 9.10
CA LYS A 142 9.51 -9.79 10.03
C LYS A 142 10.80 -9.09 9.60
N VAL A 143 11.85 -9.84 9.24
CA VAL A 143 13.13 -9.29 8.77
C VAL A 143 12.90 -8.44 7.52
N ARG A 144 12.04 -8.88 6.63
CA ARG A 144 11.71 -8.16 5.39
C ARG A 144 10.95 -6.87 5.65
N ILE A 145 9.95 -6.89 6.54
CA ILE A 145 9.19 -5.70 6.94
C ILE A 145 10.10 -4.67 7.62
N GLU A 146 10.96 -5.08 8.54
CA GLU A 146 11.92 -4.20 9.20
C GLU A 146 12.85 -3.54 8.18
N ARG A 147 13.31 -4.28 7.17
CA ARG A 147 14.11 -3.76 6.07
C ARG A 147 13.33 -2.73 5.24
N TRP A 148 12.05 -2.96 4.94
CA TRP A 148 11.23 -1.97 4.23
C TRP A 148 11.10 -0.66 4.98
N LEU A 149 10.96 -0.70 6.30
CA LEU A 149 10.87 0.50 7.14
C LEU A 149 12.18 1.31 7.18
N ASN A 150 13.31 0.66 6.92
CA ASN A 150 14.62 1.30 6.85
C ASN A 150 15.00 1.81 5.44
N ARG A 151 14.10 1.73 4.46
CA ARG A 151 14.37 2.19 3.07
C ARG A 151 14.52 3.71 2.97
N VAL A 152 15.26 4.14 1.94
CA VAL A 152 15.44 5.54 1.58
C VAL A 152 15.09 5.74 0.09
N PRO A 153 14.04 6.51 -0.25
CA PRO A 153 13.17 7.24 0.67
C PRO A 153 12.33 6.33 1.57
N GLU A 154 11.93 6.88 2.71
CA GLU A 154 11.09 6.16 3.67
C GLU A 154 9.74 5.78 3.09
N ILE A 155 9.20 4.65 3.54
CA ILE A 155 7.81 4.29 3.21
C ILE A 155 6.82 5.22 3.90
N ASN A 156 5.73 5.51 3.21
CA ASN A 156 4.65 6.36 3.69
C ASN A 156 3.30 5.72 3.42
N THR A 157 2.30 6.01 4.26
CA THR A 157 0.93 5.60 4.01
C THR A 157 0.36 6.32 2.80
N VAL A 158 -0.36 5.61 1.94
CA VAL A 158 -1.10 6.17 0.81
C VAL A 158 -2.48 6.62 1.31
N GLY A 159 -2.58 7.87 1.69
CA GLY A 159 -3.72 8.41 2.41
C GLY A 159 -3.75 7.95 3.87
N ARG A 160 -4.88 8.18 4.52
CA ARG A 160 -5.06 7.86 5.94
C ARG A 160 -6.41 7.18 6.17
N LEU A 161 -6.50 6.47 7.29
CA LEU A 161 -7.71 5.99 7.93
C LEU A 161 -7.75 6.50 9.36
N ASP A 162 -8.93 6.74 9.88
CA ASP A 162 -9.12 7.13 11.28
C ASP A 162 -8.66 6.01 12.23
N LYS A 163 -8.40 6.36 13.50
CA LYS A 163 -7.91 5.42 14.52
C LYS A 163 -8.77 4.18 14.65
N ASP A 164 -10.08 4.34 14.63
CA ASP A 164 -11.10 3.30 14.80
C ASP A 164 -11.58 2.67 13.48
N THR A 165 -11.13 3.17 12.32
CA THR A 165 -11.43 2.62 11.00
C THR A 165 -10.47 1.49 10.66
N THR A 166 -11.01 0.38 10.12
CA THR A 166 -10.23 -0.78 9.68
C THR A 166 -10.16 -0.87 8.15
N GLY A 167 -9.39 -1.82 7.63
CA GLY A 167 -9.43 -2.19 6.21
C GLY A 167 -8.19 -1.83 5.41
N VAL A 168 -8.38 -1.72 4.10
CA VAL A 168 -7.32 -1.52 3.11
C VAL A 168 -6.53 -0.24 3.39
N LEU A 169 -5.24 -0.36 3.68
CA LEU A 169 -4.26 0.72 3.72
C LEU A 169 -3.06 0.34 2.88
N LEU A 170 -2.56 1.26 2.08
CA LEU A 170 -1.35 1.04 1.29
C LEU A 170 -0.17 1.81 1.89
N PHE A 171 1.05 1.25 1.73
CA PHE A 171 2.30 1.93 2.00
C PHE A 171 3.19 1.88 0.76
N THR A 172 3.99 2.91 0.52
CA THR A 172 4.97 2.94 -0.56
C THR A 172 6.13 3.89 -0.26
N ASP A 173 7.31 3.58 -0.82
CA ASP A 173 8.47 4.48 -0.89
C ASP A 173 8.51 5.29 -2.20
N ASP A 174 7.57 5.07 -3.13
CA ASP A 174 7.46 5.81 -4.38
C ASP A 174 6.63 7.08 -4.22
N GLY A 175 7.30 8.24 -4.14
CA GLY A 175 6.64 9.54 -3.98
C GLY A 175 5.74 9.92 -5.17
N LYS A 176 6.01 9.46 -6.41
CA LYS A 176 5.16 9.73 -7.56
C LYS A 176 3.86 8.94 -7.46
N LEU A 177 3.97 7.67 -7.10
CA LEU A 177 2.82 6.80 -6.89
C LEU A 177 1.97 7.29 -5.71
N LEU A 178 2.62 7.66 -4.59
CA LEU A 178 1.95 8.28 -3.44
C LEU A 178 1.14 9.52 -3.86
N HIS A 179 1.77 10.42 -4.61
CA HIS A 179 1.10 11.63 -5.12
C HIS A 179 -0.06 11.29 -6.06
N ALA A 180 0.09 10.32 -6.95
CA ALA A 180 -0.96 9.91 -7.87
C ALA A 180 -2.20 9.39 -7.16
N TYR A 181 -2.03 8.54 -6.14
CA TYR A 181 -3.15 8.02 -5.33
C TYR A 181 -3.82 9.05 -4.44
N THR A 182 -3.07 10.07 -3.99
CA THR A 182 -3.62 11.09 -3.07
C THR A 182 -4.22 12.29 -3.79
N SER A 183 -3.71 12.66 -4.98
CA SER A 183 -4.16 13.83 -5.75
C SER A 183 -5.28 13.54 -6.75
N LYS A 184 -5.35 12.30 -7.27
CA LYS A 184 -6.39 11.91 -8.23
C LYS A 184 -7.66 11.46 -7.49
N LYS A 185 -8.81 11.55 -8.19
CA LYS A 185 -10.09 11.05 -7.69
C LYS A 185 -10.11 9.52 -7.71
N VAL A 186 -9.56 8.94 -6.67
CA VAL A 186 -9.43 7.49 -6.53
C VAL A 186 -10.61 6.95 -5.74
N GLU A 187 -11.25 5.89 -6.25
CA GLU A 187 -12.39 5.25 -5.63
C GLU A 187 -12.01 4.60 -4.30
N LYS A 188 -12.89 4.78 -3.31
CA LYS A 188 -12.80 4.21 -1.96
C LYS A 188 -14.16 3.63 -1.62
N VAL A 189 -14.19 2.36 -1.23
CA VAL A 189 -15.41 1.67 -0.81
C VAL A 189 -15.32 1.37 0.67
N TYR A 190 -16.39 1.71 1.39
CA TYR A 190 -16.49 1.46 2.83
C TYR A 190 -17.75 0.68 3.16
N GLU A 191 -17.61 -0.27 4.05
CA GLU A 191 -18.72 -0.90 4.78
C GLU A 191 -18.96 -0.10 6.06
N VAL A 192 -20.20 0.28 6.27
CA VAL A 192 -20.64 1.16 7.36
C VAL A 192 -21.68 0.45 8.20
N THR A 193 -21.53 0.47 9.52
CA THR A 193 -22.60 0.11 10.47
C THR A 193 -22.94 1.34 11.30
N CYS A 194 -24.23 1.63 11.42
CA CYS A 194 -24.76 2.75 12.19
C CYS A 194 -25.48 2.28 13.46
N ASP A 195 -25.68 3.21 14.40
CA ASP A 195 -26.42 3.00 15.64
C ASP A 195 -27.94 2.79 15.44
N LYS A 196 -28.45 3.12 14.25
CA LYS A 196 -29.86 3.00 13.85
C LYS A 196 -30.01 2.83 12.35
N GLU A 197 -31.20 2.53 11.88
CA GLU A 197 -31.55 2.38 10.48
C GLU A 197 -31.19 3.65 9.66
N ILE A 198 -30.60 3.43 8.49
CA ILE A 198 -30.22 4.48 7.54
C ILE A 198 -31.43 4.82 6.69
N PRO A 199 -31.92 6.06 6.72
CA PRO A 199 -33.12 6.44 5.96
C PRO A 199 -32.89 6.30 4.45
N SER A 200 -33.89 5.82 3.71
CA SER A 200 -33.77 5.58 2.26
C SER A 200 -33.48 6.84 1.43
N PHE A 201 -33.93 8.03 1.89
CA PHE A 201 -33.59 9.28 1.21
C PHE A 201 -32.09 9.62 1.20
N SER A 202 -31.31 9.00 2.07
CA SER A 202 -29.85 9.17 2.11
C SER A 202 -29.17 8.81 0.79
N ILE A 203 -29.73 7.86 0.03
CA ILE A 203 -29.21 7.46 -1.28
C ILE A 203 -29.21 8.65 -2.25
N SER A 204 -30.33 9.37 -2.35
CA SER A 204 -30.43 10.55 -3.21
C SER A 204 -29.64 11.74 -2.66
N LEU A 205 -29.62 11.93 -1.34
CA LEU A 205 -28.88 12.98 -0.68
C LEU A 205 -27.37 12.84 -0.96
N PHE A 206 -26.80 11.67 -0.78
CA PHE A 206 -25.35 11.46 -1.01
C PHE A 206 -25.00 11.49 -2.50
N ALA A 207 -25.89 11.00 -3.37
CA ALA A 207 -25.71 11.07 -4.82
C ALA A 207 -25.78 12.49 -5.39
N SER A 208 -26.43 13.43 -4.68
CA SER A 208 -26.62 14.83 -5.15
C SER A 208 -25.31 15.62 -5.24
N GLY A 209 -24.31 15.30 -4.41
CA GLY A 209 -23.07 16.08 -4.31
C GLY A 209 -23.24 17.49 -3.73
N THR A 210 -24.38 17.77 -3.07
CA THR A 210 -24.69 19.10 -2.51
C THR A 210 -24.37 19.21 -1.02
N MET A 211 -24.09 18.09 -0.37
CA MET A 211 -23.87 18.03 1.07
C MET A 211 -22.58 18.75 1.46
N LYS A 212 -22.70 19.75 2.34
CA LYS A 212 -21.58 20.51 2.89
C LYS A 212 -21.35 20.11 4.34
N LEU A 213 -20.16 19.60 4.64
CA LEU A 213 -19.77 19.16 5.97
C LEU A 213 -19.16 20.30 6.80
N SER A 214 -19.31 20.23 8.11
CA SER A 214 -18.71 21.17 9.05
C SER A 214 -17.19 21.22 8.90
N GLY A 215 -16.65 22.46 8.83
CA GLY A 215 -15.22 22.70 8.63
C GLY A 215 -14.71 22.48 7.20
N GLU A 216 -15.58 22.12 6.24
CA GLU A 216 -15.17 21.93 4.85
C GLU A 216 -15.61 23.11 3.98
N PRO A 217 -14.72 23.72 3.18
CA PRO A 217 -15.05 24.86 2.34
C PRO A 217 -15.96 24.51 1.16
N LYS A 218 -15.88 23.27 0.67
CA LYS A 218 -16.61 22.78 -0.52
C LYS A 218 -17.55 21.65 -0.15
N ALA A 219 -18.68 21.56 -0.85
CA ALA A 219 -19.58 20.41 -0.75
C ALA A 219 -18.86 19.09 -1.10
N CYS A 220 -19.41 17.98 -0.64
CA CYS A 220 -18.93 16.65 -1.00
C CYS A 220 -19.16 16.38 -2.49
N LEU A 221 -18.29 15.59 -3.10
CA LEU A 221 -18.59 15.00 -4.41
C LEU A 221 -19.73 13.99 -4.28
N PRO A 222 -20.49 13.73 -5.37
CA PRO A 222 -21.49 12.66 -5.39
C PRO A 222 -20.91 11.34 -4.91
N ALA A 223 -21.62 10.70 -3.99
CA ALA A 223 -21.27 9.40 -3.43
C ALA A 223 -22.36 8.37 -3.75
N LYS A 224 -21.99 7.12 -4.01
CA LYS A 224 -22.93 6.01 -4.17
C LYS A 224 -23.15 5.36 -2.82
N LEU A 225 -24.42 5.25 -2.39
CA LEU A 225 -24.81 4.55 -1.17
C LEU A 225 -25.71 3.37 -1.52
N GLU A 226 -25.44 2.21 -0.94
CA GLU A 226 -26.24 0.99 -1.04
C GLU A 226 -26.55 0.49 0.36
N ILE A 227 -27.81 0.64 0.81
CA ILE A 227 -28.27 0.14 2.11
C ILE A 227 -28.46 -1.38 2.00
N HIS A 228 -28.03 -2.15 2.98
CA HIS A 228 -28.15 -3.60 2.97
C HIS A 228 -29.64 -4.01 3.12
N LYS A 229 -30.06 -4.97 2.31
CA LYS A 229 -31.48 -5.40 2.27
C LYS A 229 -31.93 -6.11 3.55
N THR A 230 -31.02 -6.78 4.23
CA THR A 230 -31.28 -7.58 5.43
C THR A 230 -31.03 -6.82 6.74
N ASP A 231 -30.35 -5.68 6.67
CA ASP A 231 -29.98 -4.88 7.85
C ASP A 231 -29.87 -3.41 7.45
N ALA A 232 -30.93 -2.65 7.67
CA ALA A 232 -30.98 -1.24 7.29
C ALA A 232 -30.03 -0.33 8.09
N ALA A 233 -29.42 -0.82 9.16
CA ALA A 233 -28.35 -0.11 9.87
C ALA A 233 -26.99 -0.26 9.18
N LYS A 234 -26.87 -1.09 8.13
CA LYS A 234 -25.66 -1.32 7.37
C LYS A 234 -25.77 -0.83 5.94
N ALA A 235 -24.66 -0.30 5.44
CA ALA A 235 -24.58 0.17 4.06
C ALA A 235 -23.16 0.06 3.51
N THR A 236 -23.07 0.01 2.19
CA THR A 236 -21.83 0.20 1.44
C THR A 236 -21.83 1.61 0.84
N ILE A 237 -20.77 2.40 1.11
CA ILE A 237 -20.61 3.73 0.51
C ILE A 237 -19.36 3.80 -0.36
N THR A 238 -19.50 4.33 -1.59
CA THR A 238 -18.41 4.54 -2.53
C THR A 238 -18.14 6.03 -2.72
N LEU A 239 -16.90 6.45 -2.45
CA LEU A 239 -16.43 7.83 -2.55
C LEU A 239 -15.31 7.94 -3.58
N SER A 240 -15.18 9.11 -4.25
CA SER A 240 -14.04 9.45 -5.11
C SER A 240 -13.12 10.54 -4.52
N GLU A 241 -13.35 10.93 -3.28
CA GLU A 241 -12.58 11.92 -2.52
C GLU A 241 -12.32 11.44 -1.09
N GLY A 242 -11.62 12.22 -0.27
CA GLY A 242 -11.37 11.91 1.14
C GLY A 242 -11.17 13.17 1.95
N LYS A 243 -12.25 13.70 2.53
CA LYS A 243 -12.23 14.80 3.50
C LYS A 243 -12.00 14.26 4.91
N PHE A 244 -11.69 15.13 5.83
CA PHE A 244 -11.49 14.77 7.23
C PHE A 244 -12.76 14.18 7.85
N HIS A 245 -12.68 12.91 8.31
CA HIS A 245 -13.78 12.11 8.87
C HIS A 245 -15.02 12.08 7.96
N GLN A 246 -14.85 12.09 6.63
CA GLN A 246 -15.93 12.34 5.66
C GLN A 246 -17.12 11.43 5.84
N VAL A 247 -16.92 10.10 5.87
CA VAL A 247 -18.03 9.14 5.99
C VAL A 247 -18.79 9.38 7.29
N LYS A 248 -18.11 9.48 8.43
CA LYS A 248 -18.73 9.71 9.73
C LYS A 248 -19.54 11.00 9.77
N LYS A 249 -18.99 12.10 9.23
CA LYS A 249 -19.69 13.38 9.14
C LYS A 249 -20.89 13.32 8.20
N MET A 250 -20.79 12.65 7.06
CA MET A 250 -21.93 12.49 6.13
C MET A 250 -23.10 11.80 6.81
N PHE A 251 -22.86 10.72 7.54
CA PHE A 251 -23.91 10.01 8.24
C PHE A 251 -24.44 10.79 9.45
N PHE A 252 -23.57 11.39 10.23
CA PHE A 252 -24.00 12.14 11.42
C PHE A 252 -24.70 13.47 11.07
N GLU A 253 -24.06 14.33 10.27
CA GLU A 253 -24.58 15.67 9.95
C GLU A 253 -25.76 15.60 8.96
N GLY A 254 -25.78 14.63 8.04
CA GLY A 254 -26.83 14.49 7.05
C GLY A 254 -28.04 13.68 7.52
N LEU A 255 -27.84 12.70 8.39
CA LEU A 255 -28.86 11.71 8.74
C LEU A 255 -29.11 11.61 10.24
N GLY A 256 -28.25 12.21 11.07
CA GLY A 256 -28.26 12.01 12.53
C GLY A 256 -27.91 10.57 12.94
N CYS A 257 -27.29 9.77 12.05
CA CYS A 257 -26.85 8.40 12.33
C CYS A 257 -25.40 8.40 12.79
N MET A 258 -25.11 7.77 13.92
CA MET A 258 -23.74 7.60 14.40
C MET A 258 -23.11 6.34 13.77
N VAL A 259 -21.99 6.49 13.09
CA VAL A 259 -21.23 5.34 12.56
C VAL A 259 -20.52 4.65 13.72
N THR A 260 -20.89 3.41 14.00
CA THR A 260 -20.34 2.57 15.07
C THR A 260 -19.19 1.68 14.56
N GLU A 261 -19.25 1.26 13.28
CA GLU A 261 -18.18 0.54 12.62
C GLU A 261 -17.94 1.08 11.22
N LEU A 262 -16.68 1.20 10.85
CA LEU A 262 -16.25 1.67 9.54
C LEU A 262 -15.08 0.81 9.06
N HIS A 263 -15.27 0.15 7.91
CA HIS A 263 -14.29 -0.70 7.29
C HIS A 263 -14.07 -0.28 5.84
N ARG A 264 -12.84 0.05 5.44
CA ARG A 264 -12.53 0.31 4.04
C ARG A 264 -12.25 -1.00 3.31
N SER A 265 -13.25 -1.51 2.61
CA SER A 265 -13.18 -2.78 1.86
C SER A 265 -12.38 -2.65 0.56
N SER A 266 -12.33 -1.43 -0.05
CA SER A 266 -11.54 -1.19 -1.25
C SER A 266 -10.92 0.20 -1.30
N PHE A 267 -9.72 0.27 -1.86
CA PHE A 267 -9.02 1.51 -2.19
C PHE A 267 -8.34 1.39 -3.55
N ALA A 268 -8.73 2.23 -4.51
CA ALA A 268 -8.15 2.22 -5.87
C ALA A 268 -8.28 0.86 -6.60
N GLY A 269 -9.28 0.07 -6.26
CA GLY A 269 -9.45 -1.29 -6.78
C GLY A 269 -8.69 -2.37 -6.02
N PHE A 270 -7.79 -2.02 -5.09
CA PHE A 270 -7.20 -3.00 -4.17
C PHE A 270 -8.24 -3.41 -3.13
N VAL A 271 -8.35 -4.71 -2.90
CA VAL A 271 -9.26 -5.33 -1.93
C VAL A 271 -8.49 -6.32 -1.06
N LEU A 272 -8.99 -6.57 0.14
CA LEU A 272 -8.47 -7.65 0.99
C LEU A 272 -8.99 -8.99 0.45
N LYS A 273 -8.11 -9.99 0.38
CA LYS A 273 -8.48 -11.37 0.01
C LYS A 273 -9.21 -12.04 1.16
N ASP A 274 -9.90 -13.15 0.86
CA ASP A 274 -10.43 -14.02 1.91
C ASP A 274 -9.28 -14.51 2.80
N GLY A 275 -9.50 -14.46 4.12
CA GLY A 275 -8.48 -14.82 5.11
C GLY A 275 -7.40 -13.75 5.37
N PHE A 276 -7.51 -12.56 4.77
CA PHE A 276 -6.57 -11.47 5.03
C PHE A 276 -6.99 -10.72 6.31
N GLU A 277 -6.55 -11.23 7.45
CA GLU A 277 -6.93 -10.76 8.78
C GLU A 277 -6.30 -9.40 9.13
N PRO A 278 -6.90 -8.63 10.07
CA PRO A 278 -6.31 -7.40 10.59
C PRO A 278 -4.88 -7.61 11.10
N GLY A 279 -3.94 -6.77 10.66
CA GLY A 279 -2.53 -6.90 10.97
C GLY A 279 -1.73 -7.73 9.96
N MET A 280 -2.37 -8.28 8.91
CA MET A 280 -1.64 -8.92 7.81
C MET A 280 -1.23 -7.90 6.74
N CYS A 281 -0.16 -8.21 6.02
CA CYS A 281 0.32 -7.41 4.89
C CYS A 281 0.77 -8.28 3.71
N GLU A 282 0.80 -7.68 2.51
CA GLU A 282 1.23 -8.32 1.26
C GLU A 282 2.05 -7.33 0.43
N LEU A 283 3.15 -7.80 -0.16
CA LEU A 283 3.90 -7.03 -1.15
C LEU A 283 3.22 -7.11 -2.51
N LEU A 284 2.84 -5.97 -3.05
CA LEU A 284 2.21 -5.85 -4.36
C LEU A 284 3.21 -5.52 -5.47
N ASP A 285 2.85 -5.87 -6.71
CA ASP A 285 3.63 -5.48 -7.90
C ASP A 285 3.48 -3.95 -8.14
N ILE A 286 4.52 -3.20 -7.78
CA ILE A 286 4.55 -1.75 -7.94
C ILE A 286 4.52 -1.32 -9.41
N THR A 287 5.00 -2.16 -10.34
CA THR A 287 5.04 -1.86 -11.77
C THR A 287 3.63 -1.75 -12.32
N LYS A 288 2.77 -2.71 -11.99
CA LYS A 288 1.35 -2.69 -12.37
C LYS A 288 0.61 -1.49 -11.80
N ALA A 289 0.92 -1.11 -10.56
CA ALA A 289 0.33 0.07 -9.94
C ALA A 289 0.74 1.37 -10.64
N ARG A 290 2.00 1.47 -11.12
CA ARG A 290 2.47 2.60 -11.92
C ARG A 290 1.80 2.68 -13.29
N GLU A 291 1.60 1.55 -13.97
CA GLU A 291 0.93 1.48 -15.28
C GLU A 291 -0.47 2.10 -15.24
N VAL A 292 -1.22 1.91 -14.14
CA VAL A 292 -2.56 2.51 -13.96
C VAL A 292 -2.54 4.03 -14.08
N PHE A 293 -1.45 4.67 -13.66
CA PHE A 293 -1.30 6.13 -13.67
C PHE A 293 -0.40 6.65 -14.79
N ASN A 294 0.11 5.78 -15.67
CA ASN A 294 1.11 6.08 -16.70
C ASN A 294 2.38 6.74 -16.10
N LEU A 295 2.94 6.13 -15.05
CA LEU A 295 4.14 6.59 -14.32
C LEU A 295 5.39 5.80 -14.72
#